data_7c2b62b6aad301bf43c06f1ae879bcaa
#
_entry.id   7c2b62b6aad301bf43c06f1ae879bcaa
#
_cell.length_a   1.000
_cell.length_b   1.000
_cell.length_c   1.000
_cell.angle_alpha   90.00
_cell.angle_beta   90.00
_cell.angle_gamma   90.00
#
_symmetry.space_group_name_H-M   'P 1'
#
loop_
_entity.id
_entity.type
_entity.pdbx_description
1 polymer ?
#
loop_
_entity_poly.entity_id
_entity_poly.type
_entity_poly.pdbx_seq_one_letter_code
_entity_poly.pdbx_strand_id
1 'polypeptide(L)'
;SICFRALTSDAYDEFITIAPYFPEYKVFVNAAGARLVEVPADTEHFQIDFEALEERINAHTRGVIINSPNNPSGTVYSEETIKKLSDLLEKKSKEIGRPIFIIADEPYREIVYDGIKVPFVTKYYDNTLVCYSYSKSLSLPGERIGYVLVPDEVYDKAELYAAVCGAGRALGYVCAPSLFQKMIVKCQGATGDINAYKENRDLLYEGLTRIGYHCFKPDGAFYMFVKALEDDSNAFCEKAKEEDVLIVA
;
A
#
# COMPACT_ATOMS: atom_id res chain seq x y z
N SER A 1 7.07 1.07 8.73
CA SER A 1 7.51 1.05 10.17
C SER A 1 7.45 2.43 10.81
N ILE A 2 8.07 3.47 10.22
CA ILE A 2 8.19 4.81 10.84
C ILE A 2 6.82 5.40 11.19
N CYS A 3 5.87 5.41 10.26
CA CYS A 3 4.53 5.97 10.48
C CYS A 3 3.78 5.23 11.59
N PHE A 4 3.83 3.90 11.61
CA PHE A 4 3.21 3.10 12.67
C PHE A 4 3.79 3.45 14.04
N ARG A 5 5.13 3.52 14.13
CA ARG A 5 5.78 3.90 15.39
C ARG A 5 5.46 5.32 15.83
N ALA A 6 5.32 6.26 14.91
CA ALA A 6 4.98 7.66 15.21
C ALA A 6 3.53 7.82 15.71
N LEU A 7 2.60 6.99 15.21
CA LEU A 7 1.17 7.07 15.52
C LEU A 7 0.73 6.18 16.68
N THR A 8 1.55 5.19 17.09
CA THR A 8 1.21 4.27 18.18
C THR A 8 1.51 4.91 19.53
N SER A 9 0.52 4.94 20.42
CA SER A 9 0.60 5.46 21.78
C SER A 9 0.44 4.37 22.85
N ASP A 10 -0.30 3.30 22.56
CA ASP A 10 -0.46 2.17 23.48
C ASP A 10 -0.63 0.83 22.73
N ALA A 11 -0.68 -0.27 23.49
CA ALA A 11 -0.77 -1.63 22.97
C ALA A 11 -2.17 -2.02 22.43
N TYR A 12 -3.15 -1.16 22.59
CA TYR A 12 -4.52 -1.37 22.06
C TYR A 12 -4.73 -0.66 20.76
N ASP A 13 -3.81 0.20 20.33
CA ASP A 13 -3.89 0.91 19.07
C ASP A 13 -3.94 -0.06 17.88
N GLU A 14 -4.79 0.23 16.91
CA GLU A 14 -5.06 -0.61 15.77
C GLU A 14 -4.82 0.13 14.46
N PHE A 15 -4.26 -0.60 13.51
CA PHE A 15 -4.19 -0.19 12.11
C PHE A 15 -4.98 -1.17 11.26
N ILE A 16 -5.84 -0.65 10.38
CA ILE A 16 -6.66 -1.46 9.49
C ILE A 16 -5.97 -1.55 8.14
N THR A 17 -5.97 -2.73 7.54
CA THR A 17 -5.51 -2.96 6.15
C THR A 17 -6.56 -3.73 5.35
N ILE A 18 -6.59 -3.51 4.05
CA ILE A 18 -7.51 -4.18 3.13
C ILE A 18 -6.78 -5.38 2.53
N ALA A 19 -7.34 -6.58 2.71
CA ALA A 19 -6.78 -7.80 2.13
C ALA A 19 -7.18 -7.95 0.65
N PRO A 20 -6.32 -8.50 -0.24
CA PRO A 20 -4.96 -8.92 0.05
C PRO A 20 -4.00 -7.73 0.19
N TYR A 21 -2.99 -7.88 1.00
CA TYR A 21 -2.04 -6.81 1.32
C TYR A 21 -0.59 -7.33 1.42
N PHE A 22 0.36 -6.42 1.43
CA PHE A 22 1.78 -6.74 1.61
C PHE A 22 2.03 -7.31 3.01
N PRO A 23 2.42 -8.60 3.15
CA PRO A 23 2.42 -9.31 4.45
C PRO A 23 3.24 -8.64 5.54
N GLU A 24 4.30 -7.89 5.19
CA GLU A 24 5.16 -7.21 6.14
C GLU A 24 4.47 -6.08 6.91
N TYR A 25 3.28 -5.61 6.50
CA TYR A 25 2.51 -4.67 7.33
C TYR A 25 2.23 -5.25 8.71
N LYS A 26 1.92 -6.54 8.80
CA LYS A 26 1.71 -7.23 10.09
C LYS A 26 2.96 -7.17 10.98
N VAL A 27 4.13 -7.41 10.40
CA VAL A 27 5.40 -7.34 11.11
C VAL A 27 5.67 -5.89 11.56
N PHE A 28 5.46 -4.91 10.70
CA PHE A 28 5.75 -3.50 11.00
C PHE A 28 4.80 -2.91 12.04
N VAL A 29 3.52 -3.24 11.98
CA VAL A 29 2.52 -2.79 12.96
C VAL A 29 2.78 -3.42 14.32
N ASN A 30 3.01 -4.74 14.36
CA ASN A 30 3.32 -5.44 15.61
C ASN A 30 4.62 -4.94 16.24
N ALA A 31 5.65 -4.68 15.44
CA ALA A 31 6.92 -4.11 15.92
C ALA A 31 6.77 -2.66 16.45
N ALA A 32 5.75 -1.94 16.03
CA ALA A 32 5.41 -0.63 16.59
C ALA A 32 4.66 -0.74 17.94
N GLY A 33 4.22 -1.93 18.35
CA GLY A 33 3.46 -2.20 19.56
C GLY A 33 1.94 -2.08 19.37
N ALA A 34 1.45 -2.03 18.15
CA ALA A 34 0.04 -1.96 17.79
C ALA A 34 -0.47 -3.28 17.22
N ARG A 35 -1.76 -3.34 16.85
CA ARG A 35 -2.42 -4.50 16.25
C ARG A 35 -2.83 -4.21 14.80
N LEU A 36 -2.64 -5.19 13.92
CA LEU A 36 -3.18 -5.13 12.56
C LEU A 36 -4.57 -5.77 12.54
N VAL A 37 -5.53 -5.04 11.99
CA VAL A 37 -6.91 -5.51 11.74
C VAL A 37 -7.09 -5.64 10.23
N GLU A 38 -7.57 -6.81 9.81
CA GLU A 38 -7.74 -7.13 8.40
C GLU A 38 -9.22 -6.95 8.00
N VAL A 39 -9.43 -6.32 6.85
CA VAL A 39 -10.74 -6.16 6.21
C VAL A 39 -10.68 -6.85 4.86
N PRO A 40 -11.64 -7.74 4.54
CA PRO A 40 -11.71 -8.35 3.22
C PRO A 40 -11.96 -7.29 2.15
N ALA A 41 -11.39 -7.49 0.97
CA ALA A 41 -11.77 -6.74 -0.22
C ALA A 41 -12.83 -7.48 -1.01
N ASP A 42 -13.49 -6.78 -1.93
CA ASP A 42 -14.16 -7.40 -3.05
C ASP A 42 -13.15 -8.21 -3.86
N THR A 43 -13.38 -9.51 -4.00
CA THR A 43 -12.43 -10.42 -4.69
C THR A 43 -12.54 -10.39 -6.22
N GLU A 44 -13.51 -9.67 -6.78
CA GLU A 44 -13.65 -9.51 -8.23
C GLU A 44 -12.85 -8.30 -8.74
N HIS A 45 -12.90 -7.18 -7.99
CA HIS A 45 -12.29 -5.92 -8.40
C HIS A 45 -11.22 -5.41 -7.43
N PHE A 46 -11.09 -6.04 -6.27
CA PHE A 46 -10.17 -5.68 -5.18
C PHE A 46 -10.32 -4.23 -4.71
N GLN A 47 -11.52 -3.67 -4.82
CA GLN A 47 -11.87 -2.38 -4.23
C GLN A 47 -12.21 -2.54 -2.74
N ILE A 48 -12.27 -1.42 -2.01
CA ILE A 48 -12.56 -1.42 -0.57
C ILE A 48 -14.01 -1.84 -0.33
N ASP A 49 -14.22 -2.87 0.48
CA ASP A 49 -15.52 -3.17 1.08
C ASP A 49 -15.77 -2.17 2.24
N PHE A 50 -16.58 -1.17 1.98
CA PHE A 50 -16.81 -0.09 2.93
C PHE A 50 -17.70 -0.49 4.09
N GLU A 51 -18.58 -1.46 3.93
CA GLU A 51 -19.41 -1.99 5.02
C GLU A 51 -18.53 -2.75 6.01
N ALA A 52 -17.71 -3.67 5.51
CA ALA A 52 -16.76 -4.40 6.33
C ALA A 52 -15.70 -3.48 6.97
N LEU A 53 -15.27 -2.41 6.28
CA LEU A 53 -14.34 -1.42 6.84
C LEU A 53 -15.01 -0.63 7.98
N GLU A 54 -16.22 -0.12 7.78
CA GLU A 54 -16.93 0.67 8.79
C GLU A 54 -17.16 -0.12 10.08
N GLU A 55 -17.48 -1.41 9.99
CA GLU A 55 -17.66 -2.31 11.14
C GLU A 55 -16.38 -2.51 11.96
N ARG A 56 -15.20 -2.41 11.33
CA ARG A 56 -13.91 -2.62 12.01
C ARG A 56 -13.34 -1.35 12.66
N ILE A 57 -13.82 -0.17 12.25
CA ILE A 57 -13.38 1.10 12.85
C ILE A 57 -13.97 1.25 14.25
N ASN A 58 -13.10 1.46 15.23
CA ASN A 58 -13.45 1.62 16.64
C ASN A 58 -12.57 2.66 17.35
N ALA A 59 -12.77 2.84 18.67
CA ALA A 59 -12.02 3.81 19.46
C ALA A 59 -10.51 3.58 19.52
N HIS A 60 -10.01 2.41 19.15
CA HIS A 60 -8.59 2.07 19.09
C HIS A 60 -7.98 2.28 17.71
N THR A 61 -8.78 2.53 16.68
CA THR A 61 -8.29 2.72 15.32
C THR A 61 -7.45 3.99 15.20
N ARG A 62 -6.19 3.85 14.82
CA ARG A 62 -5.24 4.94 14.55
C ARG A 62 -5.13 5.28 13.08
N GLY A 63 -5.26 4.29 12.23
CA GLY A 63 -5.14 4.55 10.80
C GLY A 63 -5.57 3.38 9.94
N VAL A 64 -5.79 3.71 8.67
CA VAL A 64 -6.07 2.76 7.59
C VAL A 64 -4.90 2.77 6.63
N ILE A 65 -4.38 1.59 6.32
CA ILE A 65 -3.29 1.40 5.36
C ILE A 65 -3.92 1.17 3.99
N ILE A 66 -3.54 1.98 3.02
CA ILE A 66 -3.88 1.75 1.62
C ILE A 66 -2.62 1.63 0.78
N ASN A 67 -2.62 0.72 -0.17
CA ASN A 67 -1.55 0.55 -1.13
C ASN A 67 -2.15 0.56 -2.54
N SER A 68 -1.87 1.60 -3.31
CA SER A 68 -2.46 1.78 -4.64
C SER A 68 -1.45 2.48 -5.57
N PRO A 69 -1.04 1.81 -6.66
CA PRO A 69 -1.33 0.42 -7.07
C PRO A 69 -0.96 -0.62 -6.04
N ASN A 70 -1.79 -1.67 -5.90
CA ASN A 70 -1.71 -2.62 -4.80
C ASN A 70 -0.70 -3.75 -5.06
N ASN A 71 -0.02 -4.15 -4.02
CA ASN A 71 0.69 -5.41 -3.89
C ASN A 71 -0.10 -6.32 -2.94
N PRO A 72 -0.69 -7.45 -3.39
CA PRO A 72 -0.38 -8.19 -4.61
C PRO A 72 -1.42 -8.11 -5.74
N SER A 73 -2.55 -7.43 -5.58
CA SER A 73 -3.66 -7.50 -6.55
C SER A 73 -3.42 -6.72 -7.85
N GLY A 74 -2.57 -5.69 -7.82
CA GLY A 74 -2.35 -4.79 -8.95
C GLY A 74 -3.49 -3.77 -9.16
N THR A 75 -4.50 -3.74 -8.28
CA THR A 75 -5.62 -2.79 -8.39
C THR A 75 -5.20 -1.36 -8.10
N VAL A 76 -5.86 -0.41 -8.76
CA VAL A 76 -5.78 1.02 -8.43
C VAL A 76 -7.11 1.46 -7.83
N TYR A 77 -7.06 2.08 -6.65
CA TYR A 77 -8.26 2.68 -6.08
C TYR A 77 -8.68 3.91 -6.87
N SER A 78 -9.97 3.94 -7.25
CA SER A 78 -10.53 5.05 -8.00
C SER A 78 -10.61 6.34 -7.17
N GLU A 79 -10.77 7.48 -7.84
CA GLU A 79 -11.02 8.74 -7.15
C GLU A 79 -12.29 8.70 -6.29
N GLU A 80 -13.32 8.00 -6.76
CA GLU A 80 -14.56 7.79 -6.03
C GLU A 80 -14.33 6.95 -4.76
N THR A 81 -13.54 5.88 -4.87
CA THR A 81 -13.14 5.04 -3.73
C THR A 81 -12.40 5.86 -2.67
N ILE A 82 -11.45 6.71 -3.09
CA ILE A 82 -10.69 7.56 -2.16
C ILE A 82 -11.59 8.62 -1.50
N LYS A 83 -12.50 9.25 -2.23
CA LYS A 83 -13.48 10.19 -1.65
C LYS A 83 -14.37 9.52 -0.61
N LYS A 84 -14.92 8.35 -0.95
CA LYS A 84 -15.76 7.59 -0.01
C LYS A 84 -15.00 7.16 1.24
N LEU A 85 -13.72 6.80 1.10
CA LEU A 85 -12.85 6.52 2.25
C LEU A 85 -12.65 7.77 3.11
N SER A 86 -12.37 8.91 2.50
CA SER A 86 -12.21 10.20 3.17
C SER A 86 -13.46 10.56 3.99
N ASP A 87 -14.63 10.51 3.36
CA ASP A 87 -15.92 10.83 4.01
C ASP A 87 -16.19 9.91 5.22
N LEU A 88 -15.92 8.62 5.07
CA LEU A 88 -16.05 7.64 6.15
C LEU A 88 -15.10 7.96 7.32
N LEU A 89 -13.83 8.22 7.04
CA LEU A 89 -12.84 8.49 8.07
C LEU A 89 -13.07 9.83 8.76
N GLU A 90 -13.54 10.86 8.06
CA GLU A 90 -13.95 12.13 8.68
C GLU A 90 -15.12 11.93 9.65
N LYS A 91 -16.15 11.19 9.21
CA LYS A 91 -17.30 10.84 10.06
C LYS A 91 -16.83 10.13 11.32
N LYS A 92 -16.06 9.05 11.17
CA LYS A 92 -15.58 8.23 12.28
C LYS A 92 -14.61 8.97 13.21
N SER A 93 -13.74 9.82 12.67
CA SER A 93 -12.86 10.67 13.48
C SER A 93 -13.65 11.62 14.39
N LYS A 94 -14.75 12.20 13.88
CA LYS A 94 -15.65 13.04 14.68
C LYS A 94 -16.39 12.25 15.76
N GLU A 95 -16.86 11.04 15.42
CA GLU A 95 -17.55 10.14 16.37
C GLU A 95 -16.61 9.69 17.51
N ILE A 96 -15.36 9.39 17.20
CA ILE A 96 -14.33 8.91 18.15
C ILE A 96 -13.69 10.06 18.93
N GLY A 97 -13.73 11.29 18.39
CA GLY A 97 -13.12 12.47 19.00
C GLY A 97 -11.61 12.62 18.77
N ARG A 98 -11.05 11.90 17.79
CA ARG A 98 -9.64 11.99 17.39
C ARG A 98 -9.45 11.61 15.91
N PRO A 99 -8.38 12.09 15.25
CA PRO A 99 -8.14 11.76 13.84
C PRO A 99 -7.81 10.29 13.66
N ILE A 100 -8.32 9.71 12.57
CA ILE A 100 -7.89 8.44 12.00
C ILE A 100 -7.03 8.78 10.78
N PHE A 101 -5.81 8.27 10.69
CA PHE A 101 -4.90 8.60 9.62
C PHE A 101 -5.03 7.63 8.43
N ILE A 102 -4.77 8.12 7.22
CA ILE A 102 -4.45 7.24 6.08
C ILE A 102 -2.93 7.11 6.00
N ILE A 103 -2.43 5.88 5.95
CA ILE A 103 -1.06 5.58 5.57
C ILE A 103 -1.10 5.10 4.11
N ALA A 104 -0.80 6.03 3.18
CA ALA A 104 -0.78 5.74 1.75
C ALA A 104 0.61 5.23 1.37
N ASP A 105 0.71 3.93 1.09
CA ASP A 105 1.94 3.29 0.62
C ASP A 105 1.94 3.27 -0.91
N GLU A 106 2.75 4.13 -1.53
CA GLU A 106 2.70 4.45 -2.96
C GLU A 106 3.99 4.11 -3.75
N PRO A 107 4.66 2.97 -3.53
CA PRO A 107 5.91 2.68 -4.24
C PRO A 107 5.71 2.35 -5.72
N TYR A 108 4.47 2.08 -6.16
CA TYR A 108 4.11 1.72 -7.54
C TYR A 108 3.39 2.82 -8.29
N ARG A 109 3.33 4.04 -7.75
CA ARG A 109 2.51 5.14 -8.27
C ARG A 109 2.67 5.40 -9.77
N GLU A 110 3.88 5.30 -10.31
CA GLU A 110 4.20 5.52 -11.71
C GLU A 110 3.97 4.28 -12.58
N ILE A 111 3.85 3.10 -11.97
CA ILE A 111 3.69 1.84 -12.70
C ILE A 111 2.20 1.54 -12.85
N VAL A 112 1.60 2.18 -13.84
CA VAL A 112 0.18 2.03 -14.18
C VAL A 112 0.02 1.86 -15.68
N TYR A 113 -1.07 1.23 -16.07
CA TYR A 113 -1.32 0.81 -17.43
C TYR A 113 -2.57 1.48 -18.00
N ASP A 114 -2.71 1.45 -19.33
CA ASP A 114 -3.92 1.80 -20.06
C ASP A 114 -4.49 3.22 -19.74
N GLY A 115 -3.60 4.14 -19.32
CA GLY A 115 -3.96 5.52 -19.01
C GLY A 115 -4.64 5.74 -17.67
N ILE A 116 -4.65 4.71 -16.79
CA ILE A 116 -5.16 4.81 -15.43
C ILE A 116 -4.39 5.85 -14.63
N LYS A 117 -5.11 6.62 -13.84
CA LYS A 117 -4.54 7.66 -12.97
C LYS A 117 -4.67 7.25 -11.51
N VAL A 118 -3.55 7.31 -10.78
CA VAL A 118 -3.54 7.10 -9.34
C VAL A 118 -3.94 8.41 -8.64
N PRO A 119 -5.05 8.45 -7.89
CA PRO A 119 -5.44 9.64 -7.14
C PRO A 119 -4.35 10.02 -6.12
N PHE A 120 -4.13 11.31 -5.91
CA PHE A 120 -3.22 11.77 -4.86
C PHE A 120 -4.04 11.97 -3.57
N VAL A 121 -3.89 11.07 -2.62
CA VAL A 121 -4.78 10.90 -1.47
C VAL A 121 -4.89 12.17 -0.63
N THR A 122 -3.79 12.92 -0.46
CA THR A 122 -3.78 14.20 0.30
C THR A 122 -4.67 15.30 -0.27
N LYS A 123 -5.17 15.15 -1.51
CA LYS A 123 -6.17 16.08 -2.08
C LYS A 123 -7.59 15.84 -1.55
N TYR A 124 -7.81 14.71 -0.90
CA TYR A 124 -9.13 14.28 -0.45
C TYR A 124 -9.22 14.12 1.06
N TYR A 125 -8.10 13.87 1.73
CA TYR A 125 -8.07 13.66 3.17
C TYR A 125 -6.78 14.23 3.79
N ASP A 126 -6.93 15.21 4.66
CA ASP A 126 -5.82 15.95 5.26
C ASP A 126 -4.94 15.07 6.16
N ASN A 127 -5.56 14.17 6.93
CA ASN A 127 -4.84 13.28 7.85
C ASN A 127 -4.21 12.09 7.11
N THR A 128 -3.39 12.38 6.10
CA THR A 128 -2.70 11.37 5.27
C THR A 128 -1.19 11.48 5.41
N LEU A 129 -0.53 10.36 5.70
CA LEU A 129 0.92 10.19 5.55
C LEU A 129 1.21 9.41 4.28
N VAL A 130 1.99 9.97 3.35
CA VAL A 130 2.37 9.27 2.12
C VAL A 130 3.75 8.66 2.28
N CYS A 131 3.85 7.35 2.08
CA CYS A 131 5.09 6.60 2.06
C CYS A 131 5.46 6.31 0.61
N TYR A 132 6.56 6.86 0.15
CA TYR A 132 7.05 6.66 -1.21
C TYR A 132 8.44 6.06 -1.24
N SER A 133 8.71 5.23 -2.24
CA SER A 133 10.01 4.59 -2.46
C SER A 133 10.40 4.62 -3.93
N TYR A 134 11.65 4.95 -4.20
CA TYR A 134 12.24 4.87 -5.55
C TYR A 134 12.66 3.44 -5.94
N SER A 135 12.41 2.46 -5.09
CA SER A 135 12.76 1.06 -5.33
C SER A 135 12.13 0.49 -6.59
N LYS A 136 10.93 0.99 -6.97
CA LYS A 136 10.14 0.45 -8.08
C LYS A 136 10.17 1.37 -9.29
N SER A 137 9.84 2.65 -9.11
CA SER A 137 9.79 3.63 -10.19
C SER A 137 11.13 3.81 -10.91
N LEU A 138 12.24 3.79 -10.18
CA LEU A 138 13.60 3.93 -10.72
C LEU A 138 14.41 2.62 -10.73
N SER A 139 13.79 1.48 -10.37
CA SER A 139 14.50 0.18 -10.26
C SER A 139 15.74 0.23 -9.34
N LEU A 140 15.62 0.95 -8.21
CA LEU A 140 16.71 1.15 -7.24
C LEU A 140 16.38 0.51 -5.86
N PRO A 141 16.01 -0.77 -5.78
CA PRO A 141 15.63 -1.39 -4.50
C PRO A 141 16.83 -1.52 -3.55
N GLY A 142 18.03 -1.71 -4.07
CA GLY A 142 19.27 -1.87 -3.28
C GLY A 142 19.72 -0.58 -2.60
N GLU A 143 19.37 0.58 -3.14
CA GLU A 143 19.84 1.88 -2.66
C GLU A 143 19.08 2.40 -1.43
N ARG A 144 17.98 1.75 -1.05
CA ARG A 144 17.21 2.01 0.17
C ARG A 144 16.82 3.49 0.33
N ILE A 145 16.24 4.08 -0.71
CA ILE A 145 15.85 5.49 -0.72
C ILE A 145 14.34 5.68 -0.97
N GLY A 146 13.74 6.54 -0.19
CA GLY A 146 12.33 6.92 -0.22
C GLY A 146 12.08 8.08 0.73
N TYR A 147 10.83 8.45 0.93
CA TYR A 147 10.43 9.50 1.86
C TYR A 147 9.05 9.22 2.48
N VAL A 148 8.81 9.87 3.60
CA VAL A 148 7.47 10.05 4.18
C VAL A 148 7.09 11.52 4.00
N LEU A 149 5.96 11.76 3.33
CA LEU A 149 5.37 13.08 3.23
C LEU A 149 4.39 13.28 4.40
N VAL A 150 4.59 14.37 5.14
CA VAL A 150 3.67 14.87 6.17
C VAL A 150 3.09 16.18 5.63
N PRO A 151 1.82 16.21 5.19
CA PRO A 151 1.21 17.42 4.62
C PRO A 151 1.09 18.57 5.62
N ASP A 152 0.92 19.79 5.10
CA ASP A 152 0.77 20.98 5.93
C ASP A 152 -0.58 21.02 6.67
N GLU A 153 -1.60 20.42 6.09
CA GLU A 153 -2.97 20.39 6.56
C GLU A 153 -3.25 19.29 7.61
N VAL A 154 -2.30 18.38 7.83
CA VAL A 154 -2.48 17.25 8.75
C VAL A 154 -2.70 17.74 10.19
N TYR A 155 -3.54 17.02 10.93
CA TYR A 155 -3.78 17.30 12.35
C TYR A 155 -2.47 17.27 13.14
N ASP A 156 -2.26 18.34 13.92
CA ASP A 156 -1.08 18.54 14.77
C ASP A 156 0.27 18.30 14.04
N LYS A 157 0.40 18.94 12.88
CA LYS A 157 1.54 18.82 11.97
C LYS A 157 2.89 18.86 12.67
N ALA A 158 3.08 19.78 13.60
CA ALA A 158 4.38 20.00 14.24
C ALA A 158 4.78 18.79 15.09
N GLU A 159 3.87 18.29 15.91
CA GLU A 159 4.08 17.12 16.76
C GLU A 159 4.18 15.85 15.92
N LEU A 160 3.32 15.68 14.91
CA LEU A 160 3.37 14.52 14.00
C LEU A 160 4.68 14.47 13.21
N TYR A 161 5.14 15.61 12.68
CA TYR A 161 6.43 15.68 11.97
C TYR A 161 7.59 15.33 12.92
N ALA A 162 7.58 15.87 14.15
CA ALA A 162 8.59 15.54 15.14
C ALA A 162 8.56 14.06 15.53
N ALA A 163 7.36 13.47 15.67
CA ALA A 163 7.19 12.05 15.97
C ALA A 163 7.70 11.16 14.82
N VAL A 164 7.41 11.50 13.56
CA VAL A 164 7.93 10.78 12.38
C VAL A 164 9.46 10.83 12.33
N CYS A 165 10.06 12.02 12.56
CA CYS A 165 11.52 12.16 12.62
C CYS A 165 12.12 11.38 13.79
N GLY A 166 11.50 11.43 14.97
CA GLY A 166 11.92 10.70 16.17
C GLY A 166 11.84 9.18 15.96
N ALA A 167 10.74 8.70 15.41
CA ALA A 167 10.55 7.29 15.05
C ALA A 167 11.60 6.79 14.05
N GLY A 168 11.90 7.59 13.02
CA GLY A 168 12.96 7.29 12.06
C GLY A 168 14.30 7.08 12.72
N ARG A 169 14.68 7.97 13.66
CA ARG A 169 15.92 7.86 14.43
C ARG A 169 15.93 6.64 15.36
N ALA A 170 14.84 6.41 16.08
CA ALA A 170 14.71 5.28 16.99
C ALA A 170 14.83 3.93 16.28
N LEU A 171 14.35 3.85 15.04
CA LEU A 171 14.44 2.66 14.19
C LEU A 171 15.77 2.54 13.41
N GLY A 172 16.67 3.53 13.54
CA GLY A 172 17.95 3.55 12.85
C GLY A 172 17.93 4.13 11.42
N TYR A 173 16.81 4.66 10.96
CA TYR A 173 16.66 5.27 9.63
C TYR A 173 16.91 6.80 9.70
N VAL A 174 18.13 7.20 10.05
CA VAL A 174 18.44 8.62 10.32
C VAL A 174 18.30 9.47 9.07
N CYS A 175 18.87 9.04 7.96
CA CYS A 175 18.76 9.70 6.65
C CYS A 175 19.15 8.73 5.52
N ALA A 176 18.65 9.00 4.31
CA ALA A 176 19.14 8.31 3.12
C ALA A 176 20.57 8.77 2.76
N PRO A 177 21.38 7.94 2.09
CA PRO A 177 22.73 8.32 1.66
C PRO A 177 22.72 9.58 0.79
N SER A 178 23.55 10.55 1.10
CA SER A 178 23.57 11.88 0.45
C SER A 178 23.84 11.83 -1.06
N LEU A 179 24.61 10.84 -1.52
CA LEU A 179 24.84 10.61 -2.94
C LEU A 179 23.52 10.32 -3.67
N PHE A 180 22.72 9.38 -3.15
CA PHE A 180 21.46 9.00 -3.77
C PHE A 180 20.41 10.12 -3.66
N GLN A 181 20.38 10.89 -2.58
CA GLN A 181 19.53 12.08 -2.51
C GLN A 181 19.82 13.06 -3.67
N LYS A 182 21.11 13.32 -3.97
CA LYS A 182 21.51 14.20 -5.09
C LYS A 182 21.20 13.59 -6.46
N MET A 183 21.31 12.27 -6.59
CA MET A 183 20.98 11.56 -7.84
C MET A 183 19.47 11.63 -8.13
N ILE A 184 18.62 11.37 -7.14
CA ILE A 184 17.16 11.40 -7.28
C ILE A 184 16.66 12.74 -7.81
N VAL A 185 17.24 13.86 -7.36
CA VAL A 185 16.89 15.20 -7.88
C VAL A 185 17.04 15.29 -9.39
N LYS A 186 18.04 14.60 -9.96
CA LYS A 186 18.29 14.57 -11.42
C LYS A 186 17.44 13.54 -12.16
N CYS A 187 16.81 12.61 -11.44
CA CYS A 187 16.00 11.53 -11.98
C CYS A 187 14.49 11.82 -11.86
N GLN A 188 14.10 13.03 -11.48
CA GLN A 188 12.69 13.39 -11.37
C GLN A 188 11.98 13.23 -12.72
N GLY A 189 10.83 12.52 -12.68
CA GLY A 189 10.06 12.19 -13.89
C GLY A 189 10.59 11.02 -14.71
N ALA A 190 11.74 10.45 -14.34
CA ALA A 190 12.21 9.21 -14.95
C ALA A 190 11.47 8.00 -14.33
N THR A 191 11.25 7.00 -15.16
CA THR A 191 10.66 5.70 -14.74
C THR A 191 11.40 4.57 -15.42
N GLY A 192 11.24 3.36 -14.90
CA GLY A 192 11.58 2.16 -15.64
C GLY A 192 10.73 2.00 -16.90
N ASP A 193 10.98 0.95 -17.66
CA ASP A 193 10.21 0.66 -18.89
C ASP A 193 8.79 0.14 -18.54
N ILE A 194 7.83 1.06 -18.45
CA ILE A 194 6.43 0.74 -18.16
C ILE A 194 5.80 -0.08 -19.29
N ASN A 195 6.25 0.12 -20.55
CA ASN A 195 5.71 -0.64 -21.69
C ASN A 195 6.12 -2.11 -21.59
N ALA A 196 7.35 -2.42 -21.22
CA ALA A 196 7.78 -3.79 -21.00
C ALA A 196 6.95 -4.49 -19.89
N TYR A 197 6.65 -3.79 -18.79
CA TYR A 197 5.74 -4.32 -17.77
C TYR A 197 4.33 -4.55 -18.30
N LYS A 198 3.82 -3.63 -19.11
CA LYS A 198 2.49 -3.77 -19.74
C LYS A 198 2.44 -4.97 -20.68
N GLU A 199 3.43 -5.14 -21.52
CA GLU A 199 3.53 -6.28 -22.46
C GLU A 199 3.57 -7.60 -21.69
N ASN A 200 4.37 -7.70 -20.62
CA ASN A 200 4.43 -8.87 -19.76
C ASN A 200 3.08 -9.16 -19.08
N ARG A 201 2.41 -8.12 -18.53
CA ARG A 201 1.08 -8.24 -17.94
C ARG A 201 0.08 -8.80 -18.94
N ASP A 202 0.02 -8.20 -20.14
CA ASP A 202 -0.95 -8.56 -21.16
C ASP A 202 -0.71 -10.01 -21.62
N LEU A 203 0.55 -10.40 -21.85
CA LEU A 203 0.94 -11.75 -22.22
C LEU A 203 0.52 -12.80 -21.17
N LEU A 204 0.80 -12.52 -19.89
CA LEU A 204 0.43 -13.42 -18.80
C LEU A 204 -1.09 -13.49 -18.63
N TYR A 205 -1.79 -12.35 -18.62
CA TYR A 205 -3.24 -12.30 -18.47
C TYR A 205 -3.95 -13.08 -19.58
N GLU A 206 -3.60 -12.84 -20.85
CA GLU A 206 -4.18 -13.53 -21.99
C GLU A 206 -3.84 -15.02 -21.99
N GLY A 207 -2.59 -15.37 -21.65
CA GLY A 207 -2.13 -16.75 -21.58
C GLY A 207 -2.88 -17.54 -20.51
N LEU A 208 -2.93 -17.02 -19.28
CA LEU A 208 -3.59 -17.67 -18.16
C LEU A 208 -5.11 -17.78 -18.36
N THR A 209 -5.76 -16.71 -18.82
CA THR A 209 -7.20 -16.71 -19.11
C THR A 209 -7.54 -17.74 -20.19
N ARG A 210 -6.73 -17.84 -21.25
CA ARG A 210 -6.95 -18.79 -22.34
C ARG A 210 -6.89 -20.26 -21.89
N ILE A 211 -6.08 -20.56 -20.88
CA ILE A 211 -5.97 -21.92 -20.34
C ILE A 211 -6.90 -22.16 -19.12
N GLY A 212 -7.78 -21.21 -18.83
CA GLY A 212 -8.89 -21.37 -17.89
C GLY A 212 -8.66 -20.84 -16.47
N TYR A 213 -7.58 -20.11 -16.22
CA TYR A 213 -7.42 -19.43 -14.93
C TYR A 213 -8.34 -18.22 -14.82
N HIS A 214 -8.83 -17.99 -13.62
CA HIS A 214 -9.51 -16.76 -13.25
C HIS A 214 -8.49 -15.81 -12.61
N CYS A 215 -8.24 -14.68 -13.26
CA CYS A 215 -7.34 -13.65 -12.77
C CYS A 215 -7.91 -12.27 -13.00
N PHE A 216 -7.67 -11.37 -12.04
CA PHE A 216 -7.91 -9.95 -12.20
C PHE A 216 -6.83 -9.37 -13.12
N LYS A 217 -7.24 -8.54 -14.10
CA LYS A 217 -6.27 -7.84 -14.95
C LYS A 217 -5.71 -6.65 -14.19
N PRO A 218 -4.41 -6.62 -13.84
CA PRO A 218 -3.84 -5.55 -13.04
C PRO A 218 -3.93 -4.19 -13.71
N ASP A 219 -4.32 -3.17 -12.95
CA ASP A 219 -4.32 -1.76 -13.34
C ASP A 219 -2.91 -1.15 -13.27
N GLY A 220 -2.08 -1.67 -12.36
CA GLY A 220 -0.74 -1.20 -12.08
C GLY A 220 0.10 -2.21 -11.31
N ALA A 221 1.24 -1.76 -10.79
CA ALA A 221 2.29 -2.57 -10.19
C ALA A 221 2.82 -3.63 -11.19
N PHE A 222 3.43 -4.71 -10.73
CA PHE A 222 3.91 -5.81 -11.58
C PHE A 222 3.59 -7.17 -10.96
N TYR A 223 2.45 -7.24 -10.29
CA TYR A 223 1.88 -8.46 -9.74
C TYR A 223 0.61 -8.83 -10.48
N MET A 224 0.32 -10.11 -10.52
CA MET A 224 -0.95 -10.64 -11.00
C MET A 224 -1.49 -11.60 -9.95
N PHE A 225 -2.65 -11.29 -9.42
CA PHE A 225 -3.32 -12.12 -8.45
C PHE A 225 -4.23 -13.11 -9.17
N VAL A 226 -3.93 -14.39 -9.03
CA VAL A 226 -4.57 -15.47 -9.78
C VAL A 226 -5.25 -16.42 -8.82
N LYS A 227 -6.51 -16.79 -9.09
CA LYS A 227 -7.20 -17.78 -8.30
C LYS A 227 -6.56 -19.17 -8.53
N ALA A 228 -6.09 -19.81 -7.44
CA ALA A 228 -5.57 -21.17 -7.51
C ALA A 228 -6.65 -22.14 -8.02
N LEU A 229 -6.24 -23.20 -8.70
CA LEU A 229 -7.15 -24.25 -9.20
C LEU A 229 -7.56 -25.24 -8.10
N GLU A 230 -6.98 -25.09 -6.91
CA GLU A 230 -7.25 -25.90 -5.74
C GLU A 230 -7.59 -25.00 -4.55
N ASP A 231 -8.34 -25.54 -3.57
CA ASP A 231 -8.76 -24.78 -2.38
C ASP A 231 -7.57 -24.43 -1.47
N ASP A 232 -6.52 -25.25 -1.45
CA ASP A 232 -5.27 -24.99 -0.74
C ASP A 232 -4.23 -24.35 -1.68
N SER A 233 -4.07 -23.04 -1.60
CA SER A 233 -3.10 -22.28 -2.39
C SER A 233 -1.65 -22.69 -2.11
N ASN A 234 -1.32 -23.08 -0.88
CA ASN A 234 0.04 -23.54 -0.56
C ASN A 234 0.35 -24.88 -1.25
N ALA A 235 -0.59 -25.83 -1.20
CA ALA A 235 -0.44 -27.11 -1.92
C ALA A 235 -0.32 -26.88 -3.42
N PHE A 236 -1.09 -25.95 -3.98
CA PHE A 236 -0.99 -25.56 -5.39
C PHE A 236 0.39 -24.98 -5.73
N CYS A 237 0.94 -24.09 -4.88
CA CYS A 237 2.27 -23.52 -5.09
C CYS A 237 3.38 -24.59 -5.06
N GLU A 238 3.31 -25.58 -4.16
CA GLU A 238 4.29 -26.69 -4.12
C GLU A 238 4.21 -27.56 -5.38
N LYS A 239 3.02 -27.83 -5.92
CA LYS A 239 2.88 -28.54 -7.21
C LYS A 239 3.45 -27.73 -8.38
N ALA A 240 3.20 -26.43 -8.42
CA ALA A 240 3.77 -25.55 -9.43
C ALA A 240 5.30 -25.56 -9.39
N LYS A 241 5.88 -25.63 -8.20
CA LYS A 241 7.32 -25.70 -8.00
C LYS A 241 7.93 -27.02 -8.52
N GLU A 242 7.19 -28.13 -8.46
CA GLU A 242 7.61 -29.40 -9.06
C GLU A 242 7.76 -29.30 -10.59
N GLU A 243 7.06 -28.35 -11.21
CA GLU A 243 7.13 -28.03 -12.64
C GLU A 243 8.01 -26.81 -12.95
N ASP A 244 8.92 -26.45 -12.06
CA ASP A 244 9.84 -25.29 -12.17
C ASP A 244 9.13 -23.94 -12.26
N VAL A 245 7.86 -23.83 -11.80
CA VAL A 245 7.10 -22.58 -11.75
C VAL A 245 7.04 -22.04 -10.32
N LEU A 246 7.70 -20.91 -10.07
CA LEU A 246 7.75 -20.29 -8.76
C LEU A 246 6.64 -19.22 -8.64
N ILE A 247 5.68 -19.48 -7.77
CA ILE A 247 4.56 -18.59 -7.43
C ILE A 247 4.45 -18.48 -5.90
N VAL A 248 3.73 -17.47 -5.43
CA VAL A 248 3.50 -17.22 -4.00
C VAL A 248 2.03 -17.47 -3.68
N ALA A 249 1.77 -18.17 -2.55
CA ALA A 249 0.44 -18.49 -2.07
C ALA A 249 -0.29 -17.28 -1.45
#